data_6c00999dad168f516d26773d97460d67
#
_entry.id   6c00999dad168f516d26773d97460d67
#
_cell.length_a   1.000
_cell.length_b   1.000
_cell.length_c   1.000
_cell.angle_alpha   90.00
_cell.angle_beta   90.00
_cell.angle_gamma   90.00
#
_symmetry.space_group_name_H-M   'P 1'
#
loop_
_entity.id
_entity.type
_entity.pdbx_description
1 polymer ?
#
loop_
_entity_poly.entity_id
_entity_poly.type
_entity_poly.pdbx_seq_one_letter_code
_entity_poly.pdbx_strand_id
1 'polypeptide(L)'
;MILLPAIDLVGGRCVRLAQGDFARETTYSDDPAAALAGFAKAGATEVHLVDLDGARAGAPRQHELFATLAATTNLQLQVAGGFRTAGQVSAALEAGVARVVIGSLALTDSAAFRGMLDRFGRDRLTLALDVRLDRGEAMVATHGWSSTSGRVLGDVLGQFPAVRHLLVTDIARDGMLSGPNLALMTAIVADFPEVELQASGGVADLADLAALRATGAARAIVGKAIWENRFTIADGVAHARR
;
A
#
# COMPACT_ATOMS: atom_id res chain seq x y z
N MET A 1 -5.13 -13.70 6.90
CA MET A 1 -4.59 -12.37 6.51
C MET A 1 -3.13 -12.53 6.10
N ILE A 2 -2.63 -11.75 5.13
CA ILE A 2 -1.21 -11.73 4.72
C ILE A 2 -0.56 -10.47 5.29
N LEU A 3 0.64 -10.62 5.89
CA LEU A 3 1.50 -9.49 6.23
C LEU A 3 2.21 -9.00 4.97
N LEU A 4 2.06 -7.71 4.63
CA LEU A 4 2.82 -7.01 3.59
C LEU A 4 3.84 -6.07 4.24
N PRO A 5 5.10 -6.46 4.38
CA PRO A 5 6.16 -5.52 4.72
C PRO A 5 6.19 -4.39 3.69
N ALA A 6 6.36 -3.14 4.15
CA ALA A 6 6.40 -1.97 3.27
C ALA A 6 7.79 -1.34 3.25
N ILE A 7 8.21 -0.92 2.05
CA ILE A 7 9.44 -0.17 1.80
C ILE A 7 9.09 1.08 1.01
N ASP A 8 9.39 2.23 1.55
CA ASP A 8 9.42 3.50 0.83
C ASP A 8 10.80 3.67 0.19
N LEU A 9 10.82 4.11 -1.07
CA LEU A 9 12.05 4.25 -1.85
C LEU A 9 12.25 5.71 -2.30
N VAL A 10 13.44 6.25 -2.02
CA VAL A 10 13.93 7.54 -2.56
C VAL A 10 15.33 7.32 -3.11
N GLY A 11 15.58 7.60 -4.38
CA GLY A 11 16.88 7.47 -5.01
C GLY A 11 17.48 6.07 -4.88
N GLY A 12 16.68 5.01 -4.90
CA GLY A 12 17.11 3.61 -4.77
C GLY A 12 17.36 3.15 -3.33
N ARG A 13 17.10 3.96 -2.32
CA ARG A 13 17.31 3.65 -0.89
C ARG A 13 15.98 3.39 -0.17
N CYS A 14 16.02 2.51 0.82
CA CYS A 14 14.89 2.27 1.73
C CYS A 14 14.82 3.39 2.76
N VAL A 15 13.74 4.15 2.72
CA VAL A 15 13.57 5.33 3.57
C VAL A 15 12.23 5.33 4.29
N ARG A 16 12.04 6.30 5.17
CA ARG A 16 10.75 6.71 5.72
C ARG A 16 10.69 8.23 5.76
N LEU A 17 9.57 8.77 5.31
CA LEU A 17 9.26 10.18 5.48
C LEU A 17 8.37 10.36 6.72
N ALA A 18 8.66 11.34 7.56
CA ALA A 18 7.77 11.69 8.66
C ALA A 18 6.53 12.41 8.09
N GLN A 19 5.37 11.74 8.10
CA GLN A 19 4.10 12.28 7.57
C GLN A 19 4.19 12.77 6.11
N GLY A 20 4.98 12.09 5.27
CA GLY A 20 5.16 12.45 3.86
C GLY A 20 6.10 13.63 3.58
N ASP A 21 6.76 14.17 4.62
CA ASP A 21 7.68 15.31 4.48
C ASP A 21 9.07 14.85 4.04
N PHE A 22 9.47 15.19 2.80
CA PHE A 22 10.79 14.88 2.23
C PHE A 22 11.96 15.54 2.97
N ALA A 23 11.73 16.63 3.70
CA ALA A 23 12.76 17.24 4.54
C ALA A 23 13.03 16.45 5.83
N ARG A 24 12.18 15.49 6.17
CA ARG A 24 12.24 14.65 7.36
C ARG A 24 12.38 13.18 6.98
N GLU A 25 13.37 12.89 6.12
CA GLU A 25 13.71 11.54 5.68
C GLU A 25 14.57 10.83 6.73
N THR A 26 14.27 9.57 6.98
CA THR A 26 15.14 8.62 7.70
C THR A 26 15.49 7.50 6.76
N THR A 27 16.79 7.26 6.51
CA THR A 27 17.27 6.13 5.71
C THR A 27 17.44 4.91 6.62
N TYR A 28 16.86 3.78 6.22
CA TYR A 28 16.97 2.50 6.93
C TYR A 28 17.96 1.56 6.26
N SER A 29 18.08 1.59 4.94
CA SER A 29 19.00 0.74 4.17
C SER A 29 19.30 1.34 2.81
N ASP A 30 20.54 1.20 2.36
CA ASP A 30 20.94 1.58 0.99
C ASP A 30 20.77 0.41 -0.01
N ASP A 31 20.38 -0.77 0.48
CA ASP A 31 20.21 -1.98 -0.33
C ASP A 31 18.80 -2.58 -0.20
N PRO A 32 17.88 -2.19 -1.08
CA PRO A 32 16.53 -2.76 -1.12
C PRO A 32 16.50 -4.26 -1.43
N ALA A 33 17.46 -4.76 -2.22
CA ALA A 33 17.52 -6.19 -2.56
C ALA A 33 17.86 -7.04 -1.32
N ALA A 34 18.82 -6.60 -0.51
CA ALA A 34 19.14 -7.25 0.76
C ALA A 34 17.94 -7.20 1.74
N ALA A 35 17.19 -6.09 1.78
CA ALA A 35 15.98 -5.99 2.59
C ALA A 35 14.92 -7.01 2.14
N LEU A 36 14.65 -7.12 0.83
CA LEU A 36 13.70 -8.11 0.28
C LEU A 36 14.14 -9.55 0.56
N ALA A 37 15.42 -9.85 0.41
CA ALA A 37 15.97 -11.17 0.73
C ALA A 37 15.76 -11.52 2.21
N GLY A 38 15.95 -10.54 3.11
CA GLY A 38 15.63 -10.67 4.54
C GLY A 38 14.14 -10.94 4.80
N PHE A 39 13.27 -10.24 4.12
CA PHE A 39 11.81 -10.43 4.23
C PHE A 39 11.37 -11.80 3.74
N ALA A 40 11.88 -12.25 2.58
CA ALA A 40 11.61 -13.57 2.04
C ALA A 40 12.11 -14.69 2.99
N LYS A 41 13.32 -14.57 3.52
CA LYS A 41 13.89 -15.50 4.50
C LYS A 41 13.05 -15.58 5.78
N ALA A 42 12.43 -14.47 6.19
CA ALA A 42 11.55 -14.41 7.34
C ALA A 42 10.11 -14.92 7.06
N GLY A 43 9.83 -15.39 5.84
CA GLY A 43 8.57 -16.03 5.46
C GLY A 43 7.51 -15.09 4.89
N ALA A 44 7.84 -13.84 4.57
CA ALA A 44 6.97 -12.99 3.76
C ALA A 44 6.77 -13.61 2.37
N THR A 45 5.61 -13.38 1.77
CA THR A 45 5.29 -13.83 0.41
C THR A 45 5.01 -12.69 -0.54
N GLU A 46 4.63 -11.55 0.00
CA GLU A 46 4.31 -10.33 -0.73
C GLU A 46 5.04 -9.16 -0.05
N VAL A 47 5.29 -8.07 -0.79
CA VAL A 47 5.88 -6.83 -0.29
C VAL A 47 5.23 -5.63 -0.98
N HIS A 48 5.09 -4.53 -0.26
CA HIS A 48 4.60 -3.25 -0.78
C HIS A 48 5.77 -2.28 -0.94
N LEU A 49 6.03 -1.83 -2.18
CA LEU A 49 7.10 -0.88 -2.51
C LEU A 49 6.50 0.45 -2.97
N VAL A 50 6.99 1.55 -2.46
CA VAL A 50 6.52 2.89 -2.83
C VAL A 50 7.66 3.69 -3.44
N ASP A 51 7.56 4.02 -4.73
CA ASP A 51 8.42 4.98 -5.40
C ASP A 51 7.98 6.41 -5.01
N LEU A 52 8.60 6.95 -3.96
CA LEU A 52 8.30 8.30 -3.48
C LEU A 52 8.75 9.38 -4.47
N ASP A 53 9.84 9.16 -5.21
CA ASP A 53 10.27 10.05 -6.30
C ASP A 53 9.21 10.09 -7.41
N GLY A 54 8.67 8.92 -7.76
CA GLY A 54 7.57 8.80 -8.73
C GLY A 54 6.28 9.42 -8.24
N ALA A 55 5.93 9.23 -6.98
CA ALA A 55 4.75 9.85 -6.38
C ALA A 55 4.83 11.39 -6.48
N ARG A 56 6.00 11.97 -6.15
CA ARG A 56 6.26 13.41 -6.26
C ARG A 56 6.27 13.92 -7.70
N ALA A 57 6.88 13.14 -8.61
CA ALA A 57 7.01 13.51 -10.01
C ALA A 57 5.73 13.27 -10.84
N GLY A 58 4.78 12.49 -10.31
CA GLY A 58 3.58 12.07 -11.05
C GLY A 58 3.84 11.08 -12.18
N ALA A 59 4.99 10.40 -12.16
CA ALA A 59 5.36 9.32 -13.05
C ALA A 59 6.41 8.43 -12.37
N PRO A 60 6.39 7.09 -12.52
CA PRO A 60 7.39 6.21 -11.92
C PRO A 60 8.82 6.64 -12.28
N ARG A 61 9.70 6.62 -11.29
CA ARG A 61 11.11 7.02 -11.42
C ARG A 61 12.07 5.85 -11.21
N GLN A 62 11.65 4.83 -10.48
CA GLN A 62 12.50 3.71 -10.07
C GLN A 62 12.11 2.40 -10.78
N HIS A 63 11.63 2.50 -12.03
CA HIS A 63 11.17 1.34 -12.80
C HIS A 63 12.26 0.31 -13.06
N GLU A 64 13.53 0.73 -13.30
CA GLU A 64 14.67 -0.18 -13.46
C GLU A 64 14.99 -0.94 -12.16
N LEU A 65 14.88 -0.25 -11.02
CA LEU A 65 15.02 -0.89 -9.71
C LEU A 65 13.93 -1.94 -9.50
N PHE A 66 12.66 -1.63 -9.82
CA PHE A 66 11.58 -2.60 -9.70
C PHE A 66 11.80 -3.83 -10.57
N ALA A 67 12.29 -3.65 -11.82
CA ALA A 67 12.63 -4.76 -12.70
C ALA A 67 13.76 -5.64 -12.09
N THR A 68 14.81 -5.01 -11.56
CA THR A 68 15.91 -5.71 -10.90
C THR A 68 15.43 -6.47 -9.68
N LEU A 69 14.62 -5.84 -8.83
CA LEU A 69 14.07 -6.49 -7.64
C LEU A 69 13.13 -7.63 -7.99
N ALA A 70 12.26 -7.47 -9.00
CA ALA A 70 11.37 -8.53 -9.45
C ALA A 70 12.13 -9.76 -9.98
N ALA A 71 13.25 -9.55 -10.67
CA ALA A 71 14.09 -10.62 -11.21
C ALA A 71 14.90 -11.37 -10.13
N THR A 72 15.13 -10.75 -8.97
CA THR A 72 16.02 -11.28 -7.93
C THR A 72 15.33 -11.78 -6.67
N THR A 73 14.01 -11.60 -6.55
CA THR A 73 13.23 -12.06 -5.40
C THR A 73 12.12 -13.05 -5.80
N ASN A 74 11.74 -13.91 -4.86
CA ASN A 74 10.53 -14.74 -4.98
C ASN A 74 9.29 -14.08 -4.36
N LEU A 75 9.41 -12.84 -3.84
CA LEU A 75 8.27 -12.10 -3.30
C LEU A 75 7.39 -11.57 -4.43
N GLN A 76 6.08 -11.57 -4.22
CA GLN A 76 5.17 -10.85 -5.09
C GLN A 76 5.27 -9.35 -4.80
N LEU A 77 5.81 -8.60 -5.75
CA LEU A 77 5.97 -7.16 -5.61
C LEU A 77 4.66 -6.43 -5.93
N GLN A 78 4.13 -5.68 -4.97
CA GLN A 78 3.08 -4.69 -5.18
C GLN A 78 3.74 -3.31 -5.17
N VAL A 79 3.67 -2.56 -6.27
CA VAL A 79 4.39 -1.28 -6.41
C VAL A 79 3.43 -0.10 -6.51
N ALA A 80 3.77 0.99 -5.84
CA ALA A 80 3.08 2.28 -5.87
C ALA A 80 4.05 3.40 -6.26
N GLY A 81 3.50 4.56 -6.64
CA GLY A 81 4.30 5.76 -6.89
C GLY A 81 4.21 6.28 -8.31
N GLY A 82 3.29 7.22 -8.55
CA GLY A 82 3.23 8.02 -9.78
C GLY A 82 2.61 7.35 -11.02
N PHE A 83 2.05 6.16 -10.93
CA PHE A 83 1.41 5.49 -12.07
C PHE A 83 0.16 6.23 -12.52
N ARG A 84 0.17 6.75 -13.77
CA ARG A 84 -0.92 7.55 -14.34
C ARG A 84 -1.33 7.12 -15.76
N THR A 85 -0.59 6.22 -16.41
CA THR A 85 -0.91 5.76 -17.77
C THR A 85 -0.89 4.24 -17.87
N ALA A 86 -1.69 3.68 -18.78
CA ALA A 86 -1.69 2.25 -19.05
C ALA A 86 -0.32 1.74 -19.52
N GLY A 87 0.47 2.58 -20.24
CA GLY A 87 1.82 2.22 -20.65
C GLY A 87 2.77 2.01 -19.48
N GLN A 88 2.70 2.88 -18.44
CA GLN A 88 3.50 2.73 -17.22
C GLN A 88 3.13 1.47 -16.45
N VAL A 89 1.83 1.17 -16.34
CA VAL A 89 1.34 -0.06 -15.72
C VAL A 89 1.81 -1.29 -16.49
N SER A 90 1.67 -1.30 -17.85
CA SER A 90 2.16 -2.38 -18.71
C SER A 90 3.64 -2.67 -18.45
N ALA A 91 4.47 -1.64 -18.51
CA ALA A 91 5.91 -1.76 -18.33
C ALA A 91 6.28 -2.37 -16.95
N ALA A 92 5.61 -1.96 -15.87
CA ALA A 92 5.84 -2.54 -14.56
C ALA A 92 5.44 -4.01 -14.48
N LEU A 93 4.26 -4.37 -15.04
CA LEU A 93 3.79 -5.75 -15.07
C LEU A 93 4.65 -6.66 -15.93
N GLU A 94 5.15 -6.18 -17.07
CA GLU A 94 6.09 -6.86 -17.97
C GLU A 94 7.46 -7.07 -17.31
N ALA A 95 7.87 -6.15 -16.44
CA ALA A 95 9.09 -6.26 -15.63
C ALA A 95 8.97 -7.28 -14.48
N GLY A 96 7.83 -7.95 -14.30
CA GLY A 96 7.63 -8.98 -13.29
C GLY A 96 6.97 -8.50 -11.99
N VAL A 97 6.52 -7.23 -11.92
CA VAL A 97 5.72 -6.75 -10.80
C VAL A 97 4.39 -7.48 -10.75
N ALA A 98 3.98 -7.95 -9.57
CA ALA A 98 2.75 -8.70 -9.38
C ALA A 98 1.51 -7.80 -9.44
N ARG A 99 1.54 -6.64 -8.79
CA ARG A 99 0.43 -5.66 -8.75
C ARG A 99 0.95 -4.23 -8.79
N VAL A 100 0.18 -3.37 -9.45
CA VAL A 100 0.41 -1.92 -9.48
C VAL A 100 -0.68 -1.21 -8.69
N VAL A 101 -0.29 -0.29 -7.83
CA VAL A 101 -1.20 0.50 -7.00
C VAL A 101 -1.52 1.82 -7.69
N ILE A 102 -2.81 2.09 -7.83
CA ILE A 102 -3.36 3.31 -8.42
C ILE A 102 -4.16 4.05 -7.35
N GLY A 103 -3.72 5.25 -7.00
CA GLY A 103 -4.43 6.13 -6.05
C GLY A 103 -5.04 7.33 -6.78
N SER A 104 -4.31 8.43 -6.87
CA SER A 104 -4.82 9.73 -7.34
C SER A 104 -5.45 9.69 -8.75
N LEU A 105 -4.96 8.87 -9.66
CA LEU A 105 -5.54 8.74 -11.00
C LEU A 105 -7.02 8.29 -10.93
N ALA A 106 -7.36 7.33 -10.07
CA ALA A 106 -8.74 6.87 -9.95
C ALA A 106 -9.72 7.98 -9.54
N LEU A 107 -9.21 9.00 -8.82
CA LEU A 107 -9.99 10.17 -8.40
C LEU A 107 -10.08 11.25 -9.46
N THR A 108 -9.01 11.45 -10.25
CA THR A 108 -8.91 12.53 -11.25
C THR A 108 -9.37 12.11 -12.64
N ASP A 109 -9.20 10.83 -12.99
CA ASP A 109 -9.63 10.23 -14.26
C ASP A 109 -10.14 8.80 -14.03
N SER A 110 -11.38 8.71 -13.56
CA SER A 110 -12.02 7.42 -13.27
C SER A 110 -12.23 6.56 -14.52
N ALA A 111 -12.34 7.18 -15.70
CA ALA A 111 -12.48 6.44 -16.95
C ALA A 111 -11.17 5.74 -17.35
N ALA A 112 -10.04 6.43 -17.20
CA ALA A 112 -8.72 5.84 -17.43
C ALA A 112 -8.47 4.66 -16.48
N PHE A 113 -8.82 4.79 -15.19
CA PHE A 113 -8.65 3.70 -14.23
C PHE A 113 -9.54 2.49 -14.55
N ARG A 114 -10.81 2.69 -14.93
CA ARG A 114 -11.69 1.59 -15.42
C ARG A 114 -11.09 0.89 -16.63
N GLY A 115 -10.62 1.65 -17.64
CA GLY A 115 -9.95 1.07 -18.79
C GLY A 115 -8.69 0.26 -18.45
N MET A 116 -7.97 0.64 -17.39
CA MET A 116 -6.85 -0.17 -16.89
C MET A 116 -7.34 -1.47 -16.21
N LEU A 117 -8.41 -1.43 -15.42
CA LEU A 117 -9.02 -2.63 -14.83
C LEU A 117 -9.49 -3.61 -15.93
N ASP A 118 -10.11 -3.11 -16.98
CA ASP A 118 -10.56 -3.93 -18.12
C ASP A 118 -9.37 -4.55 -18.88
N ARG A 119 -8.30 -3.79 -19.05
CA ARG A 119 -7.11 -4.21 -19.81
C ARG A 119 -6.22 -5.20 -19.05
N PHE A 120 -5.92 -4.92 -17.78
CA PHE A 120 -4.93 -5.67 -16.99
C PHE A 120 -5.55 -6.68 -16.05
N GLY A 121 -6.85 -6.57 -15.80
CA GLY A 121 -7.59 -7.41 -14.87
C GLY A 121 -7.51 -6.94 -13.41
N ARG A 122 -8.53 -7.34 -12.67
CA ARG A 122 -8.73 -6.97 -11.26
C ARG A 122 -7.66 -7.47 -10.28
N ASP A 123 -6.92 -8.51 -10.69
CA ASP A 123 -5.88 -9.13 -9.87
C ASP A 123 -4.52 -8.44 -9.95
N ARG A 124 -4.34 -7.60 -10.98
CA ARG A 124 -3.08 -6.91 -11.25
C ARG A 124 -3.06 -5.45 -10.79
N LEU A 125 -4.21 -4.93 -10.36
CA LEU A 125 -4.36 -3.56 -9.90
C LEU A 125 -4.90 -3.51 -8.48
N THR A 126 -4.36 -2.57 -7.69
CA THR A 126 -4.85 -2.22 -6.36
C THR A 126 -5.32 -0.76 -6.41
N LEU A 127 -6.57 -0.51 -6.06
CA LEU A 127 -7.06 0.86 -5.79
C LEU A 127 -6.55 1.29 -4.41
N ALA A 128 -5.89 2.45 -4.33
CA ALA A 128 -5.47 3.03 -3.05
C ALA A 128 -6.31 4.26 -2.71
N LEU A 129 -6.89 4.26 -1.52
CA LEU A 129 -7.66 5.37 -0.97
C LEU A 129 -7.09 5.72 0.41
N ASP A 130 -6.41 6.85 0.48
CA ASP A 130 -5.95 7.41 1.74
C ASP A 130 -7.08 8.23 2.35
N VAL A 131 -7.39 8.04 3.63
CA VAL A 131 -8.56 8.63 4.24
C VAL A 131 -8.24 9.37 5.54
N ARG A 132 -9.07 10.36 5.85
CA ARG A 132 -9.20 10.97 7.17
C ARG A 132 -10.63 10.82 7.63
N LEU A 133 -10.82 10.52 8.90
CA LEU A 133 -12.16 10.55 9.50
C LEU A 133 -12.57 12.01 9.75
N ASP A 134 -13.69 12.40 9.18
CA ASP A 134 -14.38 13.66 9.49
C ASP A 134 -15.82 13.36 9.88
N ARG A 135 -16.20 13.72 11.12
CA ARG A 135 -17.53 13.46 11.70
C ARG A 135 -18.03 12.02 11.58
N GLY A 136 -17.07 11.07 11.61
CA GLY A 136 -17.35 9.63 11.50
C GLY A 136 -17.34 9.08 10.08
N GLU A 137 -17.23 9.93 9.05
CA GLU A 137 -17.11 9.53 7.65
C GLU A 137 -15.65 9.42 7.20
N ALA A 138 -15.35 8.42 6.38
CA ALA A 138 -14.01 8.22 5.79
C ALA A 138 -13.85 9.09 4.54
N MET A 139 -13.36 10.30 4.71
CA MET A 139 -13.14 11.26 3.63
C MET A 139 -11.84 10.95 2.89
N VAL A 140 -11.93 10.76 1.57
CA VAL A 140 -10.76 10.45 0.74
C VAL A 140 -9.89 11.69 0.58
N ALA A 141 -8.60 11.55 0.87
CA ALA A 141 -7.60 12.58 0.71
C ALA A 141 -7.00 12.61 -0.70
N THR A 142 -6.46 13.76 -1.08
CA THR A 142 -5.81 14.01 -2.37
C THR A 142 -4.52 14.79 -2.19
N HIS A 143 -3.75 14.94 -3.28
CA HIS A 143 -2.54 15.76 -3.34
C HIS A 143 -1.52 15.45 -2.23
N GLY A 144 -1.19 14.16 -2.05
CA GLY A 144 -0.23 13.76 -1.02
C GLY A 144 -0.68 14.15 0.40
N TRP A 145 -1.99 13.94 0.68
CA TRP A 145 -2.63 14.18 1.99
C TRP A 145 -2.86 15.65 2.38
N SER A 146 -2.53 16.58 1.49
CA SER A 146 -2.64 18.03 1.79
C SER A 146 -4.06 18.58 1.71
N SER A 147 -4.97 17.86 1.05
CA SER A 147 -6.38 18.25 0.89
C SER A 147 -7.32 17.04 0.88
N THR A 148 -8.61 17.29 1.09
CA THR A 148 -9.66 16.28 0.93
C THR A 148 -10.28 16.37 -0.46
N SER A 149 -10.76 15.23 -0.98
CA SER A 149 -11.49 15.20 -2.27
C SER A 149 -12.93 15.71 -2.14
N GLY A 150 -13.43 15.91 -0.92
CA GLY A 150 -14.85 16.14 -0.65
C GLY A 150 -15.73 14.90 -0.86
N ARG A 151 -15.15 13.72 -1.02
CA ARG A 151 -15.87 12.46 -1.33
C ARG A 151 -15.63 11.43 -0.23
N VAL A 152 -16.68 10.72 0.14
CA VAL A 152 -16.61 9.58 1.07
C VAL A 152 -16.03 8.35 0.36
N LEU A 153 -15.27 7.52 1.07
CA LEU A 153 -14.65 6.30 0.55
C LEU A 153 -15.67 5.40 -0.17
N GLY A 154 -16.85 5.19 0.43
CA GLY A 154 -17.90 4.34 -0.15
C GLY A 154 -18.38 4.84 -1.52
N ASP A 155 -18.55 6.15 -1.69
CA ASP A 155 -18.96 6.76 -2.96
C ASP A 155 -17.88 6.62 -4.03
N VAL A 156 -16.61 6.69 -3.63
CA VAL A 156 -15.49 6.48 -4.57
C VAL A 156 -15.42 5.02 -4.99
N LEU A 157 -15.43 4.09 -4.02
CA LEU A 157 -15.32 2.65 -4.29
C LEU A 157 -16.50 2.14 -5.12
N GLY A 158 -17.72 2.63 -4.85
CA GLY A 158 -18.94 2.29 -5.60
C GLY A 158 -18.86 2.59 -7.10
N GLN A 159 -17.96 3.48 -7.53
CA GLN A 159 -17.71 3.75 -8.97
C GLN A 159 -16.87 2.66 -9.65
N PHE A 160 -16.28 1.75 -8.87
CA PHE A 160 -15.34 0.74 -9.35
C PHE A 160 -15.73 -0.67 -8.89
N PRO A 161 -16.90 -1.20 -9.29
CA PRO A 161 -17.37 -2.51 -8.83
C PRO A 161 -16.47 -3.68 -9.26
N ALA A 162 -15.60 -3.46 -10.24
CA ALA A 162 -14.62 -4.45 -10.68
C ALA A 162 -13.35 -4.50 -9.79
N VAL A 163 -13.17 -3.58 -8.85
CA VAL A 163 -11.99 -3.60 -7.96
C VAL A 163 -12.06 -4.81 -7.04
N ARG A 164 -10.95 -5.56 -6.99
CA ARG A 164 -10.74 -6.64 -6.04
C ARG A 164 -9.82 -6.24 -4.90
N HIS A 165 -8.70 -5.59 -5.20
CA HIS A 165 -7.71 -5.18 -4.21
C HIS A 165 -7.89 -3.71 -3.85
N LEU A 166 -8.22 -3.44 -2.61
CA LEU A 166 -8.37 -2.09 -2.06
C LEU A 166 -7.35 -1.87 -0.94
N LEU A 167 -6.48 -0.89 -1.11
CA LEU A 167 -5.60 -0.40 -0.05
C LEU A 167 -6.26 0.82 0.59
N VAL A 168 -6.42 0.80 1.90
CA VAL A 168 -6.91 1.95 2.68
C VAL A 168 -5.89 2.32 3.74
N THR A 169 -5.44 3.58 3.70
CA THR A 169 -4.57 4.17 4.71
C THR A 169 -5.34 5.14 5.57
N ASP A 170 -5.43 4.90 6.88
CA ASP A 170 -5.83 5.96 7.81
C ASP A 170 -4.64 6.90 8.05
N ILE A 171 -4.69 8.08 7.41
CA ILE A 171 -3.60 9.06 7.43
C ILE A 171 -3.27 9.53 8.86
N ALA A 172 -4.29 9.63 9.73
CA ALA A 172 -4.08 10.09 11.10
C ALA A 172 -3.27 9.09 11.94
N ARG A 173 -3.23 7.83 11.51
CA ARG A 173 -2.51 6.75 12.18
C ARG A 173 -1.22 6.35 11.49
N ASP A 174 -1.04 6.71 10.20
CA ASP A 174 0.13 6.29 9.45
C ASP A 174 1.43 6.79 10.07
N GLY A 175 2.33 5.84 10.35
CA GLY A 175 3.62 6.10 11.00
C GLY A 175 3.55 6.48 12.47
N MET A 176 2.37 6.47 13.13
CA MET A 176 2.20 6.90 14.52
C MET A 176 2.40 5.79 15.53
N LEU A 177 2.40 4.49 15.13
CA LEU A 177 2.47 3.35 16.03
C LEU A 177 1.42 3.41 17.16
N SER A 178 0.20 3.83 16.82
CA SER A 178 -0.90 4.08 17.77
C SER A 178 -2.05 3.08 17.67
N GLY A 179 -1.80 1.95 17.00
CA GLY A 179 -2.78 0.95 16.62
C GLY A 179 -3.56 1.32 15.36
N PRO A 180 -4.01 0.33 14.57
CA PRO A 180 -4.80 0.52 13.36
C PRO A 180 -6.23 0.99 13.67
N ASN A 181 -6.92 1.53 12.67
CA ASN A 181 -8.32 1.91 12.79
C ASN A 181 -9.24 0.70 12.54
N LEU A 182 -9.42 -0.13 13.56
CA LEU A 182 -10.19 -1.38 13.45
C LEU A 182 -11.65 -1.13 13.05
N ALA A 183 -12.28 -0.07 13.59
CA ALA A 183 -13.67 0.26 13.28
C ALA A 183 -13.87 0.58 11.80
N LEU A 184 -12.96 1.39 11.23
CA LEU A 184 -12.94 1.69 9.79
C LEU A 184 -12.76 0.42 8.95
N MET A 185 -11.76 -0.41 9.29
CA MET A 185 -11.47 -1.62 8.52
C MET A 185 -12.62 -2.63 8.59
N THR A 186 -13.26 -2.80 9.76
CA THR A 186 -14.44 -3.64 9.93
C THR A 186 -15.62 -3.16 9.08
N ALA A 187 -15.90 -1.86 9.08
CA ALA A 187 -16.97 -1.28 8.28
C ALA A 187 -16.75 -1.52 6.78
N ILE A 188 -15.51 -1.28 6.28
CA ILE A 188 -15.19 -1.52 4.87
C ILE A 188 -15.40 -2.98 4.47
N VAL A 189 -14.93 -3.93 5.29
CA VAL A 189 -15.09 -5.36 4.99
C VAL A 189 -16.57 -5.77 5.00
N ALA A 190 -17.37 -5.20 5.90
CA ALA A 190 -18.80 -5.49 5.99
C ALA A 190 -19.58 -4.90 4.80
N ASP A 191 -19.27 -3.65 4.40
CA ASP A 191 -19.98 -2.94 3.35
C ASP A 191 -19.57 -3.38 1.94
N PHE A 192 -18.32 -3.89 1.78
CA PHE A 192 -17.74 -4.30 0.49
C PHE A 192 -17.13 -5.71 0.56
N PRO A 193 -17.92 -6.78 0.76
CA PRO A 193 -17.42 -8.13 0.99
C PRO A 193 -16.67 -8.74 -0.20
N GLU A 194 -16.86 -8.19 -1.41
CA GLU A 194 -16.16 -8.63 -2.63
C GLU A 194 -14.72 -8.11 -2.73
N VAL A 195 -14.33 -7.19 -1.83
CA VAL A 195 -13.05 -6.51 -1.88
C VAL A 195 -12.05 -7.15 -0.92
N GLU A 196 -10.85 -7.45 -1.41
CA GLU A 196 -9.72 -7.83 -0.57
C GLU A 196 -9.06 -6.58 0.02
N LEU A 197 -9.48 -6.22 1.25
CA LEU A 197 -8.94 -5.05 1.94
C LEU A 197 -7.49 -5.26 2.37
N GLN A 198 -6.64 -4.29 2.04
CA GLN A 198 -5.27 -4.11 2.53
C GLN A 198 -5.27 -2.95 3.53
N ALA A 199 -5.23 -3.25 4.82
CA ALA A 199 -5.24 -2.25 5.88
C ALA A 199 -3.86 -1.63 6.05
N SER A 200 -3.80 -0.29 6.08
CA SER A 200 -2.56 0.48 6.23
C SER A 200 -2.71 1.57 7.29
N GLY A 201 -1.62 1.80 8.02
CA GLY A 201 -1.52 2.84 9.05
C GLY A 201 -1.73 2.32 10.47
N GLY A 202 -0.84 2.71 11.36
CA GLY A 202 -0.98 2.59 12.80
C GLY A 202 -0.41 1.35 13.48
N VAL A 203 -0.23 0.23 12.78
CA VAL A 203 0.28 -1.02 13.39
C VAL A 203 1.55 -0.77 14.21
N ALA A 204 1.53 -1.15 15.47
CA ALA A 204 2.61 -0.96 16.41
C ALA A 204 3.20 -2.29 16.92
N ASP A 205 2.39 -3.33 17.06
CA ASP A 205 2.80 -4.62 17.62
C ASP A 205 2.00 -5.81 17.06
N LEU A 206 2.28 -7.00 17.59
CA LEU A 206 1.64 -8.24 17.15
C LEU A 206 0.15 -8.35 17.53
N ALA A 207 -0.28 -7.68 18.61
CA ALA A 207 -1.69 -7.65 18.99
C ALA A 207 -2.53 -6.89 17.97
N ASP A 208 -1.97 -5.82 17.39
CA ASP A 208 -2.59 -5.06 16.30
C ASP A 208 -2.82 -5.92 15.06
N LEU A 209 -1.86 -6.80 14.71
CA LEU A 209 -2.03 -7.73 13.59
C LEU A 209 -3.15 -8.75 13.85
N ALA A 210 -3.24 -9.26 15.07
CA ALA A 210 -4.33 -10.17 15.45
C ALA A 210 -5.69 -9.46 15.38
N ALA A 211 -5.76 -8.21 15.84
CA ALA A 211 -6.95 -7.38 15.79
C ALA A 211 -7.37 -7.05 14.36
N LEU A 212 -6.43 -6.67 13.48
CA LEU A 212 -6.70 -6.46 12.04
C LEU A 212 -7.23 -7.71 11.37
N ARG A 213 -6.64 -8.87 11.65
CA ARG A 213 -7.14 -10.13 11.10
C ARG A 213 -8.60 -10.38 11.51
N ALA A 214 -8.97 -10.07 12.76
CA ALA A 214 -10.34 -10.22 13.24
C ALA A 214 -11.35 -9.32 12.52
N THR A 215 -10.91 -8.23 11.89
CA THR A 215 -11.78 -7.38 11.04
C THR A 215 -12.17 -8.05 9.71
N GLY A 216 -11.47 -9.11 9.30
CA GLY A 216 -11.62 -9.72 7.99
C GLY A 216 -10.73 -9.11 6.90
N ALA A 217 -9.84 -8.17 7.22
CA ALA A 217 -8.88 -7.63 6.26
C ALA A 217 -8.03 -8.75 5.63
N ALA A 218 -7.87 -8.71 4.31
CA ALA A 218 -7.10 -9.71 3.58
C ALA A 218 -5.60 -9.53 3.78
N ARG A 219 -5.14 -8.28 3.94
CA ARG A 219 -3.72 -7.93 4.10
C ARG A 219 -3.54 -6.82 5.12
N ALA A 220 -2.37 -6.82 5.78
CA ALA A 220 -1.89 -5.72 6.63
C ALA A 220 -0.57 -5.18 6.06
N ILE A 221 -0.54 -3.91 5.68
CA ILE A 221 0.68 -3.21 5.23
C ILE A 221 1.36 -2.65 6.47
N VAL A 222 2.62 -3.05 6.70
CA VAL A 222 3.39 -2.66 7.87
C VAL A 222 4.77 -2.17 7.46
N GLY A 223 5.02 -0.88 7.67
CA GLY A 223 6.33 -0.25 7.43
C GLY A 223 7.08 -0.01 8.74
N LYS A 224 6.77 1.11 9.41
CA LYS A 224 7.52 1.65 10.54
C LYS A 224 7.77 0.63 11.66
N ALA A 225 6.77 -0.15 12.05
CA ALA A 225 6.91 -1.12 13.14
C ALA A 225 7.97 -2.19 12.83
N ILE A 226 8.11 -2.61 11.56
CA ILE A 226 9.15 -3.54 11.11
C ILE A 226 10.52 -2.87 11.14
N TRP A 227 10.63 -1.69 10.55
CA TRP A 227 11.91 -0.97 10.48
C TRP A 227 12.43 -0.53 11.85
N GLU A 228 11.55 -0.25 12.79
CA GLU A 228 11.90 0.06 14.19
C GLU A 228 12.00 -1.18 15.10
N ASN A 229 12.00 -2.39 14.51
CA ASN A 229 12.15 -3.67 15.23
C ASN A 229 11.14 -3.84 16.37
N ARG A 230 9.89 -3.38 16.20
CA ARG A 230 8.81 -3.58 17.20
C ARG A 230 8.43 -5.05 17.31
N PHE A 231 8.57 -5.79 16.21
CA PHE A 231 8.47 -7.24 16.14
C PHE A 231 9.25 -7.74 14.91
N THR A 232 9.57 -9.03 14.88
CA THR A 232 10.21 -9.62 13.71
C THR A 232 9.20 -9.91 12.61
N ILE A 233 9.62 -9.87 11.33
CA ILE A 233 8.74 -10.26 10.22
C ILE A 233 8.23 -11.69 10.40
N ALA A 234 9.06 -12.62 10.88
CA ALA A 234 8.66 -13.99 11.13
C ALA A 234 7.51 -14.09 12.14
N ASP A 235 7.59 -13.36 13.25
CA ASP A 235 6.51 -13.28 14.24
C ASP A 235 5.26 -12.65 13.63
N GLY A 236 5.41 -11.57 12.87
CA GLY A 236 4.31 -10.89 12.19
C GLY A 236 3.60 -11.79 11.20
N VAL A 237 4.34 -12.55 10.36
CA VAL A 237 3.79 -13.54 9.43
C VAL A 237 3.03 -14.64 10.17
N ALA A 238 3.58 -15.14 11.28
CA ALA A 238 2.92 -16.16 12.09
C ALA A 238 1.60 -15.66 12.70
N HIS A 239 1.56 -14.41 13.22
CA HIS A 239 0.35 -13.81 13.80
C HIS A 239 -0.70 -13.44 12.75
N ALA A 240 -0.28 -13.02 11.58
CA ALA A 240 -1.20 -12.72 10.48
C ALA A 240 -1.91 -13.99 9.94
N ARG A 241 -1.28 -15.17 10.03
CA ARG A 241 -1.84 -16.45 9.54
C ARG A 241 -2.74 -17.17 10.55
N ARG A 242 -2.51 -17.03 11.84
CA ARG A 242 -3.30 -17.68 12.92
C ARG A 242 -4.70 -17.14 13.02
#